data_40c8eefdaf9c8ef6839eb271a34bd903
#
_entry.id   40c8eefdaf9c8ef6839eb271a34bd903
#
_cell.length_a   1.000
_cell.length_b   1.000
_cell.length_c   1.000
_cell.angle_alpha   90.00
_cell.angle_beta   90.00
_cell.angle_gamma   90.00
#
_symmetry.space_group_name_H-M   'P 1'
#
loop_
_entity.id
_entity.type
_entity.pdbx_description
1 polymer ?
#
loop_
_entity_poly.entity_id
_entity_poly.type
_entity_poly.pdbx_seq_one_letter_code
_entity_poly.pdbx_strand_id
1 'polypeptide(L)'
;MTARTRATVIGVLLTVLALVVGGCGTIPDNSSPQPIRAFQRENPPNAVPVPQPDMDSEALVRAFVKATANPRGNYRAARKFLTRTASAQWDSSGDMVVVDEVNVFIDERSATTVRLRLVGDNVGTLRPDGQ
;
A
#
# COMPACT_ATOMS: atom_id res chain seq x y z
N MET A 1 55.13 -37.51 -25.19
CA MET A 1 54.27 -37.60 -23.97
C MET A 1 54.08 -39.07 -23.66
N THR A 2 54.67 -39.53 -22.59
CA THR A 2 54.71 -40.97 -22.23
C THR A 2 53.34 -41.42 -21.67
N ALA A 3 52.99 -42.65 -21.83
CA ALA A 3 51.70 -43.23 -21.41
C ALA A 3 51.38 -42.91 -19.90
N ARG A 4 52.38 -42.82 -19.07
CA ARG A 4 52.29 -42.44 -17.65
C ARG A 4 51.74 -41.06 -17.43
N THR A 5 52.18 -40.09 -18.23
CA THR A 5 51.67 -38.67 -18.10
C THR A 5 50.19 -38.56 -18.48
N ARG A 6 49.73 -39.35 -19.47
CA ARG A 6 48.32 -39.34 -19.86
C ARG A 6 47.42 -39.99 -18.79
N ALA A 7 47.89 -41.05 -18.15
CA ALA A 7 47.14 -41.70 -17.06
C ALA A 7 46.98 -40.74 -15.85
N THR A 8 48.00 -39.98 -15.50
CA THR A 8 47.96 -39.02 -14.39
C THR A 8 47.03 -37.85 -14.69
N VAL A 9 47.04 -37.34 -15.92
CA VAL A 9 46.14 -36.21 -16.31
C VAL A 9 44.68 -36.68 -16.32
N ILE A 10 44.39 -37.90 -16.81
CA ILE A 10 43.02 -38.41 -16.80
C ILE A 10 42.54 -38.66 -15.36
N GLY A 11 43.41 -39.17 -14.47
CA GLY A 11 43.06 -39.35 -13.06
C GLY A 11 42.71 -38.04 -12.34
N VAL A 12 43.50 -36.99 -12.56
CA VAL A 12 43.23 -35.65 -11.98
C VAL A 12 41.96 -35.08 -12.54
N LEU A 13 41.69 -35.19 -13.83
CA LEU A 13 40.48 -34.68 -14.46
C LEU A 13 39.20 -35.36 -13.92
N LEU A 14 39.26 -36.69 -13.72
CA LEU A 14 38.17 -37.46 -13.13
C LEU A 14 37.88 -37.07 -11.67
N THR A 15 38.95 -36.81 -10.90
CA THR A 15 38.80 -36.41 -9.50
C THR A 15 38.18 -35.01 -9.37
N VAL A 16 38.58 -34.08 -10.24
CA VAL A 16 37.99 -32.73 -10.28
C VAL A 16 36.52 -32.76 -10.70
N LEU A 17 36.16 -33.60 -11.67
CA LEU A 17 34.80 -33.78 -12.14
C LEU A 17 33.89 -34.36 -11.05
N ALA A 18 34.39 -35.29 -10.24
CA ALA A 18 33.64 -35.87 -9.13
C ALA A 18 33.32 -34.88 -8.00
N LEU A 19 34.18 -33.87 -7.80
CA LEU A 19 33.98 -32.83 -6.79
C LEU A 19 32.92 -31.80 -7.21
N VAL A 20 32.66 -31.60 -8.48
CA VAL A 20 31.70 -30.61 -9.00
C VAL A 20 30.26 -31.17 -8.94
N VAL A 21 30.06 -32.47 -8.97
CA VAL A 21 28.72 -33.10 -8.99
C VAL A 21 28.15 -33.31 -7.56
N GLY A 22 28.99 -33.18 -6.52
CA GLY A 22 28.60 -33.41 -5.11
C GLY A 22 27.82 -32.26 -4.44
N GLY A 23 27.54 -31.20 -5.15
CA GLY A 23 26.84 -30.01 -4.62
C GLY A 23 25.30 -30.10 -4.67
N CYS A 24 24.69 -31.27 -4.37
CA CYS A 24 23.28 -31.31 -4.04
C CYS A 24 23.07 -30.57 -2.71
N GLY A 25 22.70 -29.31 -2.78
CA GLY A 25 22.20 -28.61 -1.61
C GLY A 25 20.99 -29.35 -1.05
N THR A 26 21.18 -30.04 0.07
CA THR A 26 20.08 -30.58 0.86
C THR A 26 19.27 -29.40 1.33
N ILE A 27 18.10 -29.14 0.73
CA ILE A 27 17.08 -28.28 1.29
C ILE A 27 16.67 -28.96 2.60
N PRO A 28 16.85 -28.35 3.77
CA PRO A 28 16.41 -28.95 5.02
C PRO A 28 14.89 -29.13 4.97
N ASP A 29 14.42 -30.36 5.01
CA ASP A 29 13.00 -30.72 5.04
C ASP A 29 12.28 -30.21 6.31
N ASN A 30 13.01 -29.57 7.21
CA ASN A 30 12.49 -29.00 8.45
C ASN A 30 12.23 -27.48 8.40
N SER A 31 12.08 -26.92 7.23
CA SER A 31 11.50 -25.58 7.10
C SER A 31 10.01 -25.67 7.46
N SER A 32 9.71 -25.76 8.75
CA SER A 32 8.35 -25.45 9.21
C SER A 32 7.99 -24.11 8.61
N PRO A 33 6.87 -24.00 7.85
CA PRO A 33 6.40 -22.70 7.38
C PRO A 33 6.29 -21.84 8.63
N GLN A 34 7.24 -20.96 8.82
CA GLN A 34 7.05 -19.91 9.83
C GLN A 34 5.85 -19.12 9.35
N PRO A 35 4.77 -19.05 10.13
CA PRO A 35 3.71 -18.12 9.79
C PRO A 35 4.43 -16.78 9.67
N ILE A 36 4.52 -16.27 8.45
CA ILE A 36 4.82 -14.86 8.25
C ILE A 36 3.81 -14.23 9.17
N ARG A 37 4.27 -13.65 10.28
CA ARG A 37 3.40 -12.87 11.17
C ARG A 37 2.67 -12.01 10.18
N ALA A 38 1.39 -12.33 9.97
CA ALA A 38 0.55 -11.49 9.17
C ALA A 38 0.83 -10.13 9.76
N PHE A 39 1.49 -9.26 8.98
CA PHE A 39 1.63 -7.88 9.40
C PHE A 39 0.21 -7.57 9.82
N GLN A 40 0.01 -7.42 11.11
CA GLN A 40 -1.25 -6.92 11.62
C GLN A 40 -1.35 -5.56 10.96
N ARG A 41 -1.90 -5.60 9.74
CA ARG A 41 -2.40 -4.39 9.12
C ARG A 41 -3.51 -4.00 10.06
N GLU A 42 -3.21 -3.07 10.94
CA GLU A 42 -4.21 -2.48 11.83
C GLU A 42 -5.43 -2.00 11.07
N ASN A 43 -5.29 -1.84 9.75
CA ASN A 43 -6.40 -1.63 8.83
C ASN A 43 -6.21 -2.50 7.57
N PRO A 44 -7.15 -3.37 7.21
CA PRO A 44 -7.16 -4.01 5.89
C PRO A 44 -7.11 -2.91 4.82
N PRO A 45 -6.44 -3.16 3.67
CA PRO A 45 -6.24 -2.13 2.63
C PRO A 45 -7.55 -1.48 2.16
N ASN A 46 -8.67 -2.12 2.40
CA ASN A 46 -10.02 -1.64 2.08
C ASN A 46 -10.83 -1.19 3.30
N ALA A 47 -10.21 -1.06 4.49
CA ALA A 47 -10.94 -0.53 5.64
C ALA A 47 -11.33 0.92 5.37
N VAL A 48 -12.62 1.18 5.52
CA VAL A 48 -13.14 2.54 5.41
C VAL A 48 -12.69 3.33 6.63
N PRO A 49 -12.00 4.46 6.48
CA PRO A 49 -11.52 5.25 7.60
C PRO A 49 -12.67 5.72 8.49
N VAL A 50 -12.40 5.83 9.78
CA VAL A 50 -13.27 6.47 10.78
C VAL A 50 -12.47 7.53 11.53
N PRO A 51 -13.06 8.70 11.86
CA PRO A 51 -12.38 9.71 12.63
C PRO A 51 -12.00 9.20 14.03
N GLN A 52 -10.79 9.51 14.48
CA GLN A 52 -10.30 9.20 15.81
C GLN A 52 -10.11 10.52 16.57
N PRO A 53 -10.30 10.55 17.90
CA PRO A 53 -10.25 11.78 18.68
C PRO A 53 -8.88 12.49 18.67
N ASP A 54 -7.81 11.75 18.44
CA ASP A 54 -6.41 12.19 18.50
C ASP A 54 -5.78 12.42 17.11
N MET A 55 -6.57 12.37 16.05
CA MET A 55 -6.08 12.65 14.71
C MET A 55 -5.65 14.10 14.56
N ASP A 56 -4.44 14.32 14.06
CA ASP A 56 -4.04 15.65 13.61
C ASP A 56 -4.83 16.09 12.36
N SER A 57 -4.78 17.39 12.06
CA SER A 57 -5.57 17.97 10.99
C SER A 57 -5.27 17.40 9.61
N GLU A 58 -4.02 17.07 9.32
CA GLU A 58 -3.60 16.50 8.05
C GLU A 58 -4.08 15.05 7.93
N ALA A 59 -3.88 14.25 8.96
CA ALA A 59 -4.36 12.87 9.00
C ALA A 59 -5.90 12.81 8.89
N LEU A 60 -6.61 13.73 9.55
CA LEU A 60 -8.06 13.83 9.47
C LEU A 60 -8.53 14.09 8.03
N VAL A 61 -7.89 15.04 7.33
CA VAL A 61 -8.26 15.37 5.95
C VAL A 61 -7.90 14.25 4.98
N ARG A 62 -6.73 13.60 5.14
CA ARG A 62 -6.37 12.43 4.33
C ARG A 62 -7.35 11.28 4.52
N ALA A 63 -7.77 11.02 5.75
CA ALA A 63 -8.76 10.00 6.06
C ALA A 63 -10.15 10.36 5.49
N PHE A 64 -10.55 11.64 5.53
CA PHE A 64 -11.76 12.13 4.88
C PHE A 64 -11.72 11.87 3.37
N VAL A 65 -10.66 12.29 2.67
CA VAL A 65 -10.48 12.06 1.23
C VAL A 65 -10.56 10.56 0.91
N LYS A 66 -9.88 9.70 1.69
CA LYS A 66 -9.98 8.26 1.51
C LYS A 66 -11.41 7.73 1.75
N ALA A 67 -12.16 8.31 2.68
CA ALA A 67 -13.53 7.92 2.96
C ALA A 67 -14.50 8.33 1.84
N THR A 68 -14.20 9.39 1.05
CA THR A 68 -15.00 9.80 -0.10
C THR A 68 -14.95 8.81 -1.27
N ALA A 69 -13.94 7.94 -1.32
CA ALA A 69 -13.89 6.84 -2.29
C ALA A 69 -14.99 5.77 -2.06
N ASN A 70 -15.74 5.86 -0.96
CA ASN A 70 -16.85 4.94 -0.66
C ASN A 70 -18.21 5.66 -0.72
N PRO A 71 -18.93 5.60 -1.85
CA PRO A 71 -20.19 6.30 -2.03
C PRO A 71 -21.37 5.64 -1.30
N ARG A 72 -21.17 4.45 -0.71
CA ARG A 72 -22.25 3.70 -0.05
C ARG A 72 -22.94 4.51 1.04
N GLY A 73 -24.28 4.44 1.03
CA GLY A 73 -25.11 5.10 2.03
C GLY A 73 -24.97 6.63 2.00
N ASN A 74 -24.87 7.20 0.81
CA ASN A 74 -24.69 8.64 0.60
C ASN A 74 -23.42 9.16 1.31
N TYR A 75 -22.28 8.54 1.02
CA TYR A 75 -20.98 8.89 1.61
C TYR A 75 -20.96 8.87 3.14
N ARG A 76 -21.71 7.97 3.76
CA ARG A 76 -21.87 7.88 5.24
C ARG A 76 -20.53 7.88 5.98
N ALA A 77 -19.52 7.25 5.40
CA ALA A 77 -18.19 7.20 6.02
C ALA A 77 -17.52 8.58 6.03
N ALA A 78 -17.52 9.27 4.92
CA ALA A 78 -16.92 10.60 4.79
C ALA A 78 -17.69 11.64 5.62
N ARG A 79 -19.00 11.54 5.69
CA ARG A 79 -19.84 12.45 6.50
C ARG A 79 -19.52 12.41 7.99
N LYS A 80 -18.92 11.34 8.51
CA LYS A 80 -18.46 11.25 9.90
C LYS A 80 -17.31 12.21 10.23
N PHE A 81 -16.57 12.66 9.23
CA PHE A 81 -15.46 13.60 9.36
C PHE A 81 -15.93 15.07 9.33
N LEU A 82 -17.19 15.30 9.01
CA LEU A 82 -17.78 16.63 8.88
C LEU A 82 -18.54 17.01 10.14
N THR A 83 -18.62 18.32 10.38
CA THR A 83 -19.58 18.84 11.35
C THR A 83 -21.00 18.51 10.90
N ARG A 84 -21.96 18.53 11.84
CA ARG A 84 -23.37 18.30 11.52
C ARG A 84 -23.88 19.26 10.43
N THR A 85 -23.52 20.51 10.52
CA THR A 85 -23.90 21.55 9.55
C THR A 85 -23.30 21.27 8.18
N ALA A 86 -21.97 21.02 8.10
CA ALA A 86 -21.29 20.73 6.84
C ALA A 86 -21.83 19.44 6.20
N SER A 87 -22.10 18.42 7.00
CA SER A 87 -22.69 17.17 6.51
C SER A 87 -24.10 17.37 5.93
N ALA A 88 -24.92 18.21 6.55
CA ALA A 88 -26.27 18.52 6.06
C ALA A 88 -26.26 19.34 4.76
N GLN A 89 -25.26 20.22 4.59
CA GLN A 89 -25.11 21.07 3.41
C GLN A 89 -24.38 20.38 2.25
N TRP A 90 -23.74 19.23 2.51
CA TRP A 90 -22.99 18.55 1.46
C TRP A 90 -23.93 17.89 0.46
N ASP A 91 -23.97 18.47 -0.76
CA ASP A 91 -24.60 17.85 -1.91
C ASP A 91 -23.64 16.83 -2.55
N SER A 92 -24.09 15.59 -2.63
CA SER A 92 -23.36 14.46 -3.21
C SER A 92 -23.94 14.00 -4.56
N SER A 93 -24.86 14.78 -5.13
CA SER A 93 -25.52 14.45 -6.42
C SER A 93 -24.75 14.98 -7.65
N GLY A 94 -23.73 15.79 -7.44
CA GLY A 94 -22.91 16.35 -8.51
C GLY A 94 -21.90 15.37 -9.10
N ASP A 95 -21.15 15.86 -10.08
CA ASP A 95 -20.06 15.11 -10.69
C ASP A 95 -18.99 14.75 -9.65
N MET A 96 -18.46 13.52 -9.76
CA MET A 96 -17.36 13.06 -8.93
C MET A 96 -16.04 13.28 -9.66
N VAL A 97 -15.17 14.10 -9.10
CA VAL A 97 -13.80 14.28 -9.61
C VAL A 97 -12.92 13.18 -9.01
N VAL A 98 -12.26 12.42 -9.88
CA VAL A 98 -11.26 11.43 -9.50
C VAL A 98 -9.90 12.10 -9.50
N VAL A 99 -9.25 12.11 -8.35
CA VAL A 99 -7.93 12.72 -8.16
C VAL A 99 -6.90 11.68 -7.79
N ASP A 100 -5.69 11.86 -8.28
CA ASP A 100 -4.51 11.09 -7.89
C ASP A 100 -3.54 11.96 -7.10
N GLU A 101 -2.65 11.32 -6.34
CA GLU A 101 -1.58 11.98 -5.58
C GLU A 101 -2.02 13.20 -4.75
N VAL A 102 -3.05 13.04 -3.93
CA VAL A 102 -3.55 14.15 -3.09
C VAL A 102 -2.50 14.58 -2.06
N ASN A 103 -2.00 15.81 -2.23
CA ASN A 103 -1.12 16.49 -1.31
C ASN A 103 -1.90 17.46 -0.43
N VAL A 104 -1.58 17.51 0.86
CA VAL A 104 -2.22 18.37 1.85
C VAL A 104 -1.20 19.39 2.32
N PHE A 105 -1.56 20.67 2.22
CA PHE A 105 -0.74 21.81 2.66
C PHE A 105 -1.47 22.57 3.75
N ILE A 106 -0.74 23.01 4.77
CA ILE A 106 -1.28 23.87 5.82
C ILE A 106 -1.07 25.32 5.36
N ASP A 107 -2.15 26.03 5.06
CA ASP A 107 -2.09 27.43 4.66
C ASP A 107 -2.13 28.36 5.88
N GLU A 108 -2.89 28.01 6.92
CA GLU A 108 -3.05 28.82 8.11
C GLU A 108 -3.32 27.95 9.33
N ARG A 109 -2.74 28.30 10.45
CA ARG A 109 -2.98 27.64 11.74
C ARG A 109 -3.22 28.67 12.83
N SER A 110 -4.35 28.54 13.52
CA SER A 110 -4.67 29.30 14.73
C SER A 110 -4.83 28.38 15.93
N ALA A 111 -5.17 28.91 17.09
CA ALA A 111 -5.37 28.12 18.29
C ALA A 111 -6.52 27.09 18.17
N THR A 112 -7.53 27.39 17.35
CA THR A 112 -8.76 26.57 17.24
C THR A 112 -9.08 26.10 15.83
N THR A 113 -8.35 26.59 14.83
CA THR A 113 -8.65 26.33 13.42
C THR A 113 -7.38 26.11 12.63
N VAL A 114 -7.41 25.13 11.74
CA VAL A 114 -6.37 24.91 10.74
C VAL A 114 -7.01 24.96 9.37
N ARG A 115 -6.49 25.84 8.49
CA ARG A 115 -6.88 25.90 7.08
C ARG A 115 -5.92 25.05 6.27
N LEU A 116 -6.48 24.13 5.51
CA LEU A 116 -5.74 23.20 4.70
C LEU A 116 -6.15 23.36 3.24
N ARG A 117 -5.16 23.26 2.36
CA ARG A 117 -5.36 23.20 0.91
C ARG A 117 -4.97 21.83 0.39
N LEU A 118 -5.86 21.22 -0.38
CA LEU A 118 -5.62 19.99 -1.07
C LEU A 118 -5.24 20.28 -2.51
N VAL A 119 -4.18 19.64 -2.97
CA VAL A 119 -3.73 19.68 -4.36
C VAL A 119 -3.61 18.24 -4.85
N GLY A 120 -4.25 17.94 -5.95
CA GLY A 120 -4.19 16.62 -6.57
C GLY A 120 -4.38 16.73 -8.08
N ASP A 121 -3.88 15.75 -8.80
CA ASP A 121 -4.03 15.69 -10.24
C ASP A 121 -5.41 15.13 -10.59
N ASN A 122 -6.16 15.87 -11.39
CA ASN A 122 -7.46 15.41 -11.90
C ASN A 122 -7.22 14.39 -13.01
N VAL A 123 -7.52 13.13 -12.72
CA VAL A 123 -7.37 12.01 -13.68
C VAL A 123 -8.69 11.66 -14.36
N GLY A 124 -9.81 12.22 -13.92
CA GLY A 124 -11.11 12.00 -14.54
C GLY A 124 -12.27 12.59 -13.77
N THR A 125 -13.42 12.61 -14.41
CA THR A 125 -14.69 13.00 -13.80
C THR A 125 -15.74 11.95 -14.13
N LEU A 126 -16.42 11.46 -13.12
CA LEU A 126 -17.55 10.55 -13.26
C LEU A 126 -18.84 11.35 -13.07
N ARG A 127 -19.69 11.33 -14.07
CA ARG A 127 -21.04 11.90 -13.98
C ARG A 127 -21.98 10.96 -13.22
N PRO A 128 -23.08 11.49 -12.68
CA PRO A 128 -24.08 10.66 -11.96
C PRO A 128 -24.66 9.52 -12.80
N ASP A 129 -24.63 9.66 -14.14
CA ASP A 129 -25.08 8.63 -15.11
C ASP A 129 -24.02 7.58 -15.45
N GLY A 130 -22.82 7.69 -14.86
CA GLY A 130 -21.72 6.74 -15.05
C GLY A 130 -20.94 6.92 -16.34
N GLN A 131 -21.07 8.08 -17.02
CA GLN A 131 -20.36 8.42 -18.26
C GLN A 131 -19.07 9.19 -17.95
#